data_898a40d8e682346666d40610bf724255
#
_entry.id   898a40d8e682346666d40610bf724255
#
_cell.length_a   1.000
_cell.length_b   1.000
_cell.length_c   1.000
_cell.angle_alpha   90.00
_cell.angle_beta   90.00
_cell.angle_gamma   90.00
#
_symmetry.space_group_name_H-M   'P 1'
#
loop_
_entity.id
_entity.type
_entity.pdbx_description
1 polymer ?
#
loop_
_entity_poly.entity_id
_entity_poly.type
_entity_poly.pdbx_seq_one_letter_code
_entity_poly.pdbx_strand_id
1 'polypeptide(L)'
;ITEGHPRVVNTYWHTETTEARKIIYSLERLSEHPLAEAIVREFGQETSIPVTGFETIPGKGIKGRTGDETYYAGTAELLTDNGVILPEPLKQRAESWLKEAKTVVWFGHSTQALAIIAITDEIKPTSLQAIRQMEKIGLTVYMLTGDNVGTAQAIARKANIGHYRSGVLPHDKAIFIEQLQQKGARVAMVGDGIND
;
A
#
# COMPACT_ATOMS: atom_id res chain seq x y z
N ILE A 1 1.94 -8.72 -11.61
CA ILE A 1 2.76 -7.65 -12.24
C ILE A 1 3.92 -7.30 -11.32
N THR A 2 3.68 -7.09 -10.05
CA THR A 2 4.69 -6.84 -9.02
C THR A 2 5.23 -8.14 -8.45
N GLU A 3 6.32 -8.07 -7.67
CA GLU A 3 6.93 -9.23 -7.03
C GLU A 3 6.06 -9.82 -5.91
N GLY A 4 5.11 -9.04 -5.38
CA GLY A 4 4.28 -9.40 -4.24
C GLY A 4 5.06 -9.36 -2.91
N HIS A 5 6.20 -8.70 -2.92
CA HIS A 5 7.07 -8.55 -1.76
C HIS A 5 7.35 -7.05 -1.49
N PRO A 6 6.38 -6.34 -0.93
CA PRO A 6 6.56 -4.93 -0.59
C PRO A 6 7.74 -4.78 0.38
N ARG A 7 8.48 -3.69 0.22
CA ARG A 7 9.61 -3.36 1.10
C ARG A 7 9.60 -1.89 1.47
N VAL A 8 10.05 -1.58 2.66
CA VAL A 8 10.31 -0.20 3.09
C VAL A 8 11.50 0.32 2.32
N VAL A 9 11.35 1.49 1.71
CA VAL A 9 12.42 2.15 0.94
C VAL A 9 12.86 3.47 1.55
N ASN A 10 12.01 4.09 2.34
CA ASN A 10 12.33 5.31 3.08
C ASN A 10 11.50 5.37 4.36
N THR A 11 12.09 5.94 5.40
CA THR A 11 11.40 6.31 6.63
C THR A 11 11.75 7.76 6.96
N TYR A 12 10.75 8.54 7.38
CA TYR A 12 10.97 9.90 7.81
C TYR A 12 10.24 10.16 9.13
N TRP A 13 11.00 10.46 10.17
CA TRP A 13 10.51 10.72 11.51
C TRP A 13 10.40 12.23 11.76
N HIS A 14 9.26 12.66 12.26
CA HIS A 14 9.09 13.98 12.86
C HIS A 14 9.64 13.96 14.29
N THR A 15 9.33 12.89 15.01
CA THR A 15 9.87 12.61 16.35
C THR A 15 10.28 11.15 16.40
N GLU A 16 11.58 10.89 16.39
CA GLU A 16 12.12 9.54 16.49
C GLU A 16 12.52 9.24 17.93
N THR A 17 11.99 8.17 18.47
CA THR A 17 12.39 7.60 19.75
C THR A 17 12.50 6.09 19.64
N THR A 18 13.36 5.49 20.47
CA THR A 18 13.47 4.03 20.55
C THR A 18 12.12 3.39 20.89
N GLU A 19 11.33 4.06 21.72
CA GLU A 19 9.98 3.60 22.10
C GLU A 19 9.03 3.60 20.89
N ALA A 20 9.00 4.68 20.10
CA ALA A 20 8.15 4.78 18.90
C ALA A 20 8.48 3.68 17.88
N ARG A 21 9.76 3.32 17.72
CA ARG A 21 10.19 2.22 16.85
C ARG A 21 9.67 0.87 17.35
N LYS A 22 9.75 0.61 18.65
CA LYS A 22 9.20 -0.61 19.26
C LYS A 22 7.69 -0.69 19.13
N ILE A 23 7.00 0.43 19.27
CA ILE A 23 5.53 0.48 19.17
C ILE A 23 5.08 0.15 17.75
N ILE A 24 5.64 0.79 16.72
CA ILE A 24 5.24 0.50 15.35
C ILE A 24 5.55 -0.96 14.98
N TYR A 25 6.72 -1.47 15.37
CA TYR A 25 7.05 -2.87 15.17
C TYR A 25 6.04 -3.81 15.84
N SER A 26 5.68 -3.53 17.10
CA SER A 26 4.76 -4.37 17.86
C SER A 26 3.33 -4.33 17.31
N LEU A 27 2.90 -3.15 16.85
CA LEU A 27 1.58 -2.94 16.27
C LEU A 27 1.45 -3.68 14.93
N GLU A 28 2.43 -3.52 14.04
CA GLU A 28 2.41 -4.14 12.71
C GLU A 28 2.57 -5.67 12.77
N ARG A 29 3.23 -6.22 13.77
CA ARG A 29 3.31 -7.67 13.98
C ARG A 29 1.96 -8.36 14.19
N LEU A 30 0.94 -7.61 14.56
CA LEU A 30 -0.42 -8.14 14.77
C LEU A 30 -1.26 -8.10 13.49
N SER A 31 -0.74 -7.50 12.43
CA SER A 31 -1.41 -7.36 11.14
C SER A 31 -0.90 -8.40 10.15
N GLU A 32 -1.82 -9.01 9.41
CA GLU A 32 -1.50 -9.94 8.30
C GLU A 32 -1.35 -9.23 6.94
N HIS A 33 -1.37 -7.90 6.92
CA HIS A 33 -1.29 -7.14 5.68
C HIS A 33 0.13 -7.18 5.11
N PRO A 34 0.35 -7.33 3.78
CA PRO A 34 1.68 -7.35 3.17
C PRO A 34 2.54 -6.11 3.47
N LEU A 35 1.92 -4.94 3.63
CA LEU A 35 2.64 -3.72 4.03
C LEU A 35 3.15 -3.81 5.47
N ALA A 36 2.40 -4.46 6.36
CA ALA A 36 2.80 -4.69 7.74
C ALA A 36 4.03 -5.60 7.81
N GLU A 37 4.07 -6.67 7.01
CA GLU A 37 5.24 -7.55 6.91
C GLU A 37 6.49 -6.80 6.47
N ALA A 38 6.35 -5.83 5.55
CA ALA A 38 7.45 -4.99 5.11
C ALA A 38 7.99 -4.11 6.27
N ILE A 39 7.10 -3.53 7.06
CA ILE A 39 7.46 -2.71 8.22
C ILE A 39 8.09 -3.59 9.31
N VAL A 40 7.52 -4.75 9.58
CA VAL A 40 8.08 -5.71 10.56
C VAL A 40 9.50 -6.13 10.17
N ARG A 41 9.78 -6.35 8.88
CA ARG A 41 11.14 -6.67 8.42
C ARG A 41 12.11 -5.51 8.61
N GLU A 42 11.68 -4.29 8.32
CA GLU A 42 12.51 -3.10 8.49
C GLU A 42 12.89 -2.86 9.94
N PHE A 43 11.94 -3.02 10.87
CA PHE A 43 12.14 -2.82 12.29
C PHE A 43 12.42 -4.12 13.06
N GLY A 44 12.81 -5.19 12.37
CA GLY A 44 12.92 -6.54 12.94
C GLY A 44 13.96 -6.75 14.04
N GLN A 45 14.81 -5.75 14.30
CA GLN A 45 15.76 -5.76 15.44
C GLN A 45 15.14 -5.20 16.73
N GLU A 46 13.94 -4.61 16.64
CA GLU A 46 13.28 -4.05 17.81
C GLU A 46 12.65 -5.12 18.70
N THR A 47 12.63 -4.86 19.99
CA THR A 47 11.95 -5.73 20.96
C THR A 47 10.45 -5.44 20.96
N SER A 48 9.65 -6.49 20.82
CA SER A 48 8.19 -6.36 20.89
C SER A 48 7.75 -5.98 22.31
N ILE A 49 6.80 -5.07 22.39
CA ILE A 49 6.13 -4.64 23.61
C ILE A 49 4.65 -4.99 23.58
N PRO A 50 3.99 -5.12 24.74
CA PRO A 50 2.56 -5.44 24.79
C PRO A 50 1.71 -4.39 24.08
N VAL A 51 0.82 -4.84 23.19
CA VAL A 51 -0.21 -4.04 22.55
C VAL A 51 -1.57 -4.61 22.93
N THR A 52 -2.47 -3.75 23.36
CA THR A 52 -3.85 -4.11 23.72
C THR A 52 -4.83 -3.39 22.80
N GLY A 53 -6.08 -3.87 22.70
CA GLY A 53 -7.11 -3.22 21.90
C GLY A 53 -6.73 -3.07 20.42
N PHE A 54 -5.98 -4.04 19.88
CA PHE A 54 -5.64 -4.07 18.46
C PHE A 54 -6.91 -4.19 17.61
N GLU A 55 -7.00 -3.36 16.59
CA GLU A 55 -8.13 -3.36 15.66
C GLU A 55 -7.64 -3.01 14.25
N THR A 56 -8.08 -3.80 13.27
CA THR A 56 -7.90 -3.51 11.85
C THR A 56 -9.08 -2.67 11.35
N ILE A 57 -8.78 -1.55 10.70
CA ILE A 57 -9.78 -0.65 10.12
C ILE A 57 -9.74 -0.85 8.60
N PRO A 58 -10.74 -1.52 8.01
CA PRO A 58 -10.73 -1.89 6.60
C PRO A 58 -10.45 -0.71 5.68
N GLY A 59 -9.46 -0.87 4.79
CA GLY A 59 -9.07 0.14 3.81
C GLY A 59 -8.30 1.35 4.38
N LYS A 60 -8.12 1.45 5.70
CA LYS A 60 -7.46 2.60 6.33
C LYS A 60 -6.20 2.25 7.11
N GLY A 61 -6.14 1.10 7.77
CA GLY A 61 -4.97 0.69 8.55
C GLY A 61 -5.33 -0.01 9.85
N ILE A 62 -4.52 0.19 10.88
CA ILE A 62 -4.62 -0.47 12.19
C ILE A 62 -4.48 0.52 13.32
N LYS A 63 -5.03 0.17 14.48
CA LYS A 63 -4.80 0.87 15.74
C LYS A 63 -4.57 -0.11 16.88
N GLY A 64 -3.95 0.36 17.96
CA GLY A 64 -3.74 -0.40 19.19
C GLY A 64 -3.25 0.51 20.30
N ARG A 65 -3.26 0.00 21.53
CA ARG A 65 -2.84 0.76 22.74
C ARG A 65 -1.57 0.16 23.33
N THR A 66 -0.68 1.05 23.72
CA THR A 66 0.51 0.73 24.53
C THR A 66 0.51 1.65 25.73
N GLY A 67 0.41 1.07 26.93
CA GLY A 67 0.11 1.85 28.14
C GLY A 67 -1.24 2.53 28.02
N ASP A 68 -1.29 3.81 28.30
CA ASP A 68 -2.52 4.62 28.23
C ASP A 68 -2.73 5.32 26.88
N GLU A 69 -1.77 5.17 25.95
CA GLU A 69 -1.77 5.87 24.67
C GLU A 69 -2.25 4.98 23.53
N THR A 70 -3.07 5.54 22.62
CA THR A 70 -3.51 4.86 21.40
C THR A 70 -2.63 5.28 20.23
N TYR A 71 -2.19 4.31 19.47
CA TYR A 71 -1.36 4.48 18.27
C TYR A 71 -2.10 4.01 17.02
N TYR A 72 -1.80 4.65 15.91
CA TYR A 72 -2.40 4.40 14.60
C TYR A 72 -1.29 4.18 13.58
N ALA A 73 -1.47 3.20 12.68
CA ALA A 73 -0.63 3.01 11.53
C ALA A 73 -1.50 2.78 10.29
N GLY A 74 -1.32 3.58 9.22
CA GLY A 74 -2.15 3.47 8.03
C GLY A 74 -2.19 4.73 7.16
N THR A 75 -3.38 5.01 6.61
CA THR A 75 -3.59 6.18 5.75
C THR A 75 -3.59 7.49 6.54
N ALA A 76 -3.33 8.61 5.85
CA ALA A 76 -3.47 9.95 6.46
C ALA A 76 -4.88 10.18 7.01
N GLU A 77 -5.90 9.66 6.31
CA GLU A 77 -7.30 9.75 6.71
C GLU A 77 -7.57 9.04 8.04
N LEU A 78 -6.98 7.84 8.24
CA LEU A 78 -7.11 7.14 9.52
C LEU A 78 -6.68 8.02 10.68
N LEU A 79 -5.53 8.68 10.53
CA LEU A 79 -5.00 9.54 11.58
C LEU A 79 -5.87 10.78 11.79
N THR A 80 -6.26 11.46 10.71
CA THR A 80 -7.08 12.70 10.80
C THR A 80 -8.48 12.44 11.32
N ASP A 81 -9.11 11.33 10.95
CA ASP A 81 -10.44 10.93 11.47
C ASP A 81 -10.42 10.69 12.98
N ASN A 82 -9.25 10.38 13.54
CA ASN A 82 -9.04 10.20 14.98
C ASN A 82 -8.44 11.45 15.66
N GLY A 83 -8.45 12.60 14.99
CA GLY A 83 -8.02 13.88 15.56
C GLY A 83 -6.49 14.05 15.63
N VAL A 84 -5.72 13.16 15.00
CA VAL A 84 -4.26 13.22 14.98
C VAL A 84 -3.78 14.34 14.07
N ILE A 85 -2.94 15.23 14.61
CA ILE A 85 -2.33 16.32 13.83
C ILE A 85 -1.24 15.73 12.92
N LEU A 86 -1.28 16.09 11.64
CA LEU A 86 -0.24 15.75 10.68
C LEU A 86 0.74 16.93 10.52
N PRO A 87 1.97 16.84 11.04
CA PRO A 87 2.97 17.89 10.90
C PRO A 87 3.28 18.22 9.43
N GLU A 88 3.44 19.50 9.13
CA GLU A 88 3.67 19.97 7.76
C GLU A 88 4.90 19.34 7.07
N PRO A 89 6.05 19.13 7.75
CA PRO A 89 7.18 18.43 7.14
C PRO A 89 6.86 16.99 6.70
N LEU A 90 6.00 16.27 7.46
CA LEU A 90 5.55 14.94 7.07
C LEU A 90 4.66 15.00 5.84
N LYS A 91 3.70 15.96 5.76
CA LYS A 91 2.81 16.11 4.60
C LYS A 91 3.60 16.36 3.32
N GLN A 92 4.50 17.31 3.32
CA GLN A 92 5.33 17.65 2.15
C GLN A 92 6.16 16.44 1.68
N ARG A 93 6.73 15.69 2.62
CA ARG A 93 7.49 14.49 2.30
C ARG A 93 6.59 13.38 1.76
N ALA A 94 5.42 13.17 2.37
CA ALA A 94 4.44 12.19 1.91
C ALA A 94 3.97 12.49 0.48
N GLU A 95 3.66 13.75 0.16
CA GLU A 95 3.28 14.16 -1.20
C GLU A 95 4.38 13.88 -2.23
N SER A 96 5.64 14.14 -1.87
CA SER A 96 6.77 13.80 -2.74
C SER A 96 6.82 12.30 -3.03
N TRP A 97 6.69 11.47 -1.99
CA TRP A 97 6.73 10.01 -2.14
C TRP A 97 5.55 9.45 -2.90
N LEU A 98 4.36 10.02 -2.73
CA LEU A 98 3.19 9.66 -3.52
C LEU A 98 3.38 9.98 -5.01
N LYS A 99 4.03 11.11 -5.35
CA LYS A 99 4.38 11.44 -6.75
C LYS A 99 5.42 10.47 -7.34
N GLU A 100 6.26 9.88 -6.49
CA GLU A 100 7.22 8.83 -6.85
C GLU A 100 6.60 7.44 -6.92
N ALA A 101 5.29 7.34 -6.76
CA ALA A 101 4.58 6.07 -6.81
C ALA A 101 4.88 5.11 -5.64
N LYS A 102 5.17 5.65 -4.48
CA LYS A 102 5.33 4.89 -3.24
C LYS A 102 4.03 4.86 -2.45
N THR A 103 3.75 3.78 -1.77
CA THR A 103 2.71 3.72 -0.76
C THR A 103 3.24 4.34 0.52
N VAL A 104 2.48 5.25 1.12
CA VAL A 104 2.88 5.94 2.35
C VAL A 104 2.02 5.47 3.51
N VAL A 105 2.64 4.86 4.50
CA VAL A 105 2.03 4.51 5.78
C VAL A 105 2.39 5.60 6.79
N TRP A 106 1.37 6.18 7.41
CA TRP A 106 1.50 7.15 8.49
C TRP A 106 1.47 6.42 9.83
N PHE A 107 2.30 6.86 10.76
CA PHE A 107 2.34 6.35 12.11
C PHE A 107 2.30 7.51 13.10
N GLY A 108 1.48 7.37 14.16
CA GLY A 108 1.34 8.39 15.19
C GLY A 108 0.54 7.92 16.38
N HIS A 109 0.50 8.77 17.40
CA HIS A 109 -0.37 8.59 18.57
C HIS A 109 -1.57 9.54 18.52
N SER A 110 -2.40 9.55 19.57
CA SER A 110 -3.67 10.30 19.63
C SER A 110 -3.54 11.81 19.38
N THR A 111 -2.36 12.41 19.53
CA THR A 111 -2.19 13.87 19.36
C THR A 111 -1.52 14.26 18.05
N GLN A 112 -0.49 13.53 17.60
CA GLN A 112 0.23 13.87 16.38
C GLN A 112 0.86 12.66 15.69
N ALA A 113 1.08 12.79 14.37
CA ALA A 113 1.87 11.84 13.61
C ALA A 113 3.36 11.96 13.95
N LEU A 114 3.99 10.81 14.15
CA LEU A 114 5.40 10.68 14.53
C LEU A 114 6.29 10.40 13.33
N ALA A 115 5.79 9.63 12.35
CA ALA A 115 6.55 9.21 11.19
C ALA A 115 5.66 8.95 9.97
N ILE A 116 6.32 8.90 8.82
CA ILE A 116 5.82 8.30 7.60
C ILE A 116 6.81 7.27 7.08
N ILE A 117 6.29 6.20 6.50
CA ILE A 117 7.06 5.08 5.97
C ILE A 117 6.66 4.88 4.53
N ALA A 118 7.62 4.96 3.61
CA ALA A 118 7.39 4.70 2.20
C ALA A 118 7.70 3.25 1.86
N ILE A 119 6.74 2.60 1.25
CA ILE A 119 6.81 1.21 0.83
C ILE A 119 6.62 1.15 -0.68
N THR A 120 7.38 0.29 -1.34
CA THR A 120 7.23 -0.01 -2.76
C THR A 120 7.21 -1.51 -2.97
N ASP A 121 6.42 -1.94 -3.96
CA ASP A 121 6.48 -3.29 -4.49
C ASP A 121 7.08 -3.20 -5.91
N GLU A 122 8.18 -3.90 -6.15
CA GLU A 122 8.87 -3.81 -7.44
C GLU A 122 8.13 -4.59 -8.52
N ILE A 123 8.12 -4.01 -9.72
CA ILE A 123 7.56 -4.70 -10.87
C ILE A 123 8.55 -5.77 -11.32
N LYS A 124 8.08 -7.00 -11.50
CA LYS A 124 8.89 -8.09 -12.03
C LYS A 124 9.49 -7.69 -13.39
N PRO A 125 10.81 -7.82 -13.60
CA PRO A 125 11.42 -7.56 -14.90
C PRO A 125 10.75 -8.35 -16.04
N THR A 126 10.32 -9.58 -15.75
CA THR A 126 9.60 -10.45 -16.69
C THR A 126 8.22 -9.89 -17.05
N SER A 127 7.53 -9.21 -16.12
CA SER A 127 6.25 -8.56 -16.40
C SER A 127 6.41 -7.41 -17.38
N LEU A 128 7.45 -6.59 -17.22
CA LEU A 128 7.76 -5.51 -18.16
C LEU A 128 8.05 -6.03 -19.58
N GLN A 129 8.78 -7.14 -19.68
CA GLN A 129 9.06 -7.76 -20.96
C GLN A 129 7.79 -8.34 -21.60
N ALA A 130 6.97 -9.04 -20.83
CA ALA A 130 5.71 -9.62 -21.31
C ALA A 130 4.74 -8.54 -21.81
N ILE A 131 4.57 -7.46 -21.06
CA ILE A 131 3.70 -6.33 -21.45
C ILE A 131 4.18 -5.76 -22.80
N ARG A 132 5.47 -5.46 -22.93
CA ARG A 132 6.03 -4.94 -24.18
C ARG A 132 5.87 -5.90 -25.36
N GLN A 133 5.97 -7.21 -25.13
CA GLN A 133 5.77 -8.20 -26.16
C GLN A 133 4.31 -8.27 -26.60
N MET A 134 3.36 -8.25 -25.65
CA MET A 134 1.93 -8.21 -25.94
C MET A 134 1.54 -6.98 -26.77
N GLU A 135 2.03 -5.80 -26.40
CA GLU A 135 1.79 -4.57 -27.17
C GLU A 135 2.38 -4.63 -28.59
N LYS A 136 3.59 -5.18 -28.74
CA LYS A 136 4.23 -5.36 -30.06
C LYS A 136 3.44 -6.24 -31.03
N ILE A 137 2.71 -7.22 -30.52
CA ILE A 137 1.84 -8.08 -31.35
C ILE A 137 0.42 -7.55 -31.48
N GLY A 138 0.18 -6.29 -31.07
CA GLY A 138 -1.08 -5.58 -31.25
C GLY A 138 -2.13 -5.83 -30.17
N LEU A 139 -1.76 -6.44 -29.03
CA LEU A 139 -2.69 -6.60 -27.92
C LEU A 139 -2.78 -5.32 -27.08
N THR A 140 -4.00 -4.97 -26.68
CA THR A 140 -4.22 -3.91 -25.68
C THR A 140 -4.15 -4.50 -24.29
N VAL A 141 -3.24 -3.98 -23.46
CA VAL A 141 -3.05 -4.44 -22.09
C VAL A 141 -3.83 -3.57 -21.12
N TYR A 142 -4.64 -4.21 -20.27
CA TYR A 142 -5.36 -3.57 -19.17
C TYR A 142 -4.83 -4.10 -17.83
N MET A 143 -4.60 -3.19 -16.89
CA MET A 143 -4.31 -3.55 -15.50
C MET A 143 -5.55 -3.34 -14.64
N LEU A 144 -6.01 -4.39 -13.95
CA LEU A 144 -7.09 -4.34 -12.97
C LEU A 144 -6.50 -4.65 -11.59
N THR A 145 -6.70 -3.77 -10.63
CA THR A 145 -6.17 -3.94 -9.27
C THR A 145 -7.15 -3.49 -8.20
N GLY A 146 -7.14 -4.14 -7.05
CA GLY A 146 -7.85 -3.71 -5.85
C GLY A 146 -7.19 -2.53 -5.13
N ASP A 147 -5.97 -2.16 -5.52
CA ASP A 147 -5.23 -1.05 -4.93
C ASP A 147 -5.92 0.30 -5.13
N ASN A 148 -5.54 1.28 -4.32
CA ASN A 148 -5.99 2.66 -4.50
C ASN A 148 -5.47 3.29 -5.81
N VAL A 149 -6.11 4.39 -6.21
CA VAL A 149 -5.83 5.09 -7.48
C VAL A 149 -4.35 5.48 -7.62
N GLY A 150 -3.74 6.00 -6.54
CA GLY A 150 -2.34 6.45 -6.57
C GLY A 150 -1.37 5.31 -6.85
N THR A 151 -1.51 4.20 -6.14
CA THR A 151 -0.68 2.99 -6.34
C THR A 151 -0.89 2.41 -7.74
N ALA A 152 -2.15 2.27 -8.17
CA ALA A 152 -2.48 1.75 -9.51
C ALA A 152 -1.88 2.60 -10.62
N GLN A 153 -2.04 3.93 -10.55
CA GLN A 153 -1.46 4.86 -11.51
C GLN A 153 0.06 4.74 -11.58
N ALA A 154 0.67 4.59 -10.45
CA ALA A 154 2.10 4.48 -10.30
C ALA A 154 2.66 3.22 -10.95
N ILE A 155 2.04 2.07 -10.66
CA ILE A 155 2.41 0.79 -11.26
C ILE A 155 2.17 0.82 -12.76
N ALA A 156 1.01 1.33 -13.21
CA ALA A 156 0.68 1.46 -14.62
C ALA A 156 1.72 2.30 -15.37
N ARG A 157 2.12 3.46 -14.82
CA ARG A 157 3.17 4.30 -15.40
C ARG A 157 4.52 3.59 -15.48
N LYS A 158 4.96 2.92 -14.41
CA LYS A 158 6.23 2.17 -14.37
C LYS A 158 6.21 0.98 -15.35
N ALA A 159 5.07 0.32 -15.49
CA ALA A 159 4.88 -0.80 -16.40
C ALA A 159 4.59 -0.36 -17.85
N ASN A 160 4.44 0.94 -18.10
CA ASN A 160 4.03 1.52 -19.38
C ASN A 160 2.67 1.00 -19.86
N ILE A 161 1.73 0.75 -18.93
CA ILE A 161 0.37 0.31 -19.25
C ILE A 161 -0.53 1.55 -19.38
N GLY A 162 -1.10 1.76 -20.59
CA GLY A 162 -1.96 2.91 -20.87
C GLY A 162 -3.36 2.80 -20.26
N HIS A 163 -3.82 1.59 -19.95
CA HIS A 163 -5.18 1.33 -19.47
C HIS A 163 -5.15 0.63 -18.12
N TYR A 164 -5.68 1.28 -17.07
CA TYR A 164 -5.77 0.67 -15.74
C TYR A 164 -7.07 1.04 -15.03
N ARG A 165 -7.49 0.18 -14.08
CA ARG A 165 -8.55 0.45 -13.12
C ARG A 165 -8.07 0.07 -11.71
N SER A 166 -8.38 0.93 -10.76
CA SER A 166 -8.05 0.80 -9.33
C SER A 166 -9.30 0.51 -8.51
N GLY A 167 -9.14 0.00 -7.30
CA GLY A 167 -10.24 -0.28 -6.38
C GLY A 167 -11.24 -1.32 -6.91
N VAL A 168 -10.79 -2.22 -7.80
CA VAL A 168 -11.65 -3.20 -8.47
C VAL A 168 -11.83 -4.41 -7.56
N LEU A 169 -13.07 -4.69 -7.18
CA LEU A 169 -13.41 -5.91 -6.44
C LEU A 169 -13.40 -7.13 -7.36
N PRO A 170 -13.28 -8.36 -6.84
CA PRO A 170 -13.26 -9.56 -7.70
C PRO A 170 -14.42 -9.67 -8.67
N HIS A 171 -15.65 -9.36 -8.24
CA HIS A 171 -16.83 -9.39 -9.12
C HIS A 171 -16.82 -8.30 -10.20
N ASP A 172 -16.22 -7.14 -9.92
CA ASP A 172 -16.11 -6.04 -10.89
C ASP A 172 -15.15 -6.38 -12.03
N LYS A 173 -14.13 -7.22 -11.75
CA LYS A 173 -13.21 -7.71 -12.77
C LYS A 173 -13.97 -8.51 -13.83
N ALA A 174 -14.87 -9.41 -13.43
CA ALA A 174 -15.70 -10.19 -14.34
C ALA A 174 -16.61 -9.29 -15.20
N ILE A 175 -17.30 -8.35 -14.56
CA ILE A 175 -18.17 -7.37 -15.27
C ILE A 175 -17.39 -6.59 -16.32
N PHE A 176 -16.17 -6.17 -15.97
CA PHE A 176 -15.34 -5.42 -16.91
C PHE A 176 -14.94 -6.25 -18.14
N ILE A 177 -14.61 -7.53 -17.94
CA ILE A 177 -14.31 -8.47 -19.04
C ILE A 177 -15.52 -8.64 -19.94
N GLU A 178 -16.71 -8.87 -19.36
CA GLU A 178 -17.96 -9.00 -20.12
C GLU A 178 -18.24 -7.74 -20.97
N GLN A 179 -18.04 -6.55 -20.42
CA GLN A 179 -18.19 -5.29 -21.15
C GLN A 179 -17.27 -5.17 -22.36
N LEU A 180 -16.03 -5.65 -22.25
CA LEU A 180 -15.09 -5.68 -23.38
C LEU A 180 -15.53 -6.72 -24.43
N GLN A 181 -16.00 -7.89 -24.01
CA GLN A 181 -16.47 -8.95 -24.90
C GLN A 181 -17.74 -8.53 -25.64
N GLN A 182 -18.68 -7.83 -24.98
CA GLN A 182 -19.89 -7.27 -25.62
C GLN A 182 -19.55 -6.24 -26.71
N LYS A 183 -18.40 -5.58 -26.60
CA LYS A 183 -17.87 -4.66 -27.63
C LYS A 183 -17.11 -5.39 -28.75
N GLY A 184 -17.13 -6.72 -28.77
CA GLY A 184 -16.49 -7.54 -29.79
C GLY A 184 -15.01 -7.86 -29.51
N ALA A 185 -14.47 -7.50 -28.35
CA ALA A 185 -13.09 -7.84 -28.00
C ALA A 185 -12.92 -9.30 -27.61
N ARG A 186 -11.81 -9.92 -28.02
CA ARG A 186 -11.36 -11.21 -27.47
C ARG A 186 -10.48 -10.91 -26.27
N VAL A 187 -10.91 -11.34 -25.09
CA VAL A 187 -10.26 -10.99 -23.82
C VAL A 187 -9.64 -12.25 -23.20
N ALA A 188 -8.37 -12.14 -22.80
CA ALA A 188 -7.71 -13.09 -21.92
C ALA A 188 -7.46 -12.40 -20.57
N MET A 189 -7.81 -13.07 -19.48
CA MET A 189 -7.47 -12.62 -18.13
C MET A 189 -6.30 -13.44 -17.61
N VAL A 190 -5.34 -12.76 -16.99
CA VAL A 190 -4.19 -13.39 -16.34
C VAL A 190 -4.19 -12.95 -14.90
N GLY A 191 -4.23 -13.89 -13.98
CA GLY A 191 -4.15 -13.70 -12.55
C GLY A 191 -3.20 -14.71 -11.91
N ASP A 192 -2.87 -14.53 -10.66
CA ASP A 192 -1.92 -15.39 -9.93
C ASP A 192 -2.57 -16.14 -8.75
N GLY A 193 -3.88 -16.04 -8.57
CA GLY A 193 -4.52 -16.68 -7.44
C GLY A 193 -6.04 -16.79 -7.48
N ILE A 194 -6.55 -17.37 -6.40
CA ILE A 194 -7.96 -17.70 -6.22
C ILE A 194 -8.85 -16.44 -6.11
N ASN A 195 -8.26 -15.29 -5.83
CA ASN A 195 -8.95 -14.01 -5.62
C ASN A 195 -8.92 -13.08 -6.84
N ASP A 196 -8.58 -13.61 -8.00
CA ASP A 196 -8.58 -12.85 -9.26
C ASP A 196 -9.90 -12.91 -10.00
#